data_2595ed0bf1b4a3446853af99eafabc56
#
_entry.id   2595ed0bf1b4a3446853af99eafabc56
#
_cell.length_a   1.000
_cell.length_b   1.000
_cell.length_c   1.000
_cell.angle_alpha   90.00
_cell.angle_beta   90.00
_cell.angle_gamma   90.00
#
_symmetry.space_group_name_H-M   'P 1'
#
loop_
_entity.id
_entity.type
_entity.pdbx_description
1 polymer ?
#
loop_
_entity_poly.entity_id
_entity_poly.type
_entity_poly.pdbx_seq_one_letter_code
_entity_poly.pdbx_strand_id
1 'polypeptide(L)'
;MKTAPVLNPTGPQVLEADGIRIAFGGRAVLANIYLRVQTGQIVGLLGRNGSGKSVLLQTVFGARATADASVRINGQHVVPAFHRPGLLNYLPQEQLLPPSLSLRQAARLLRVDLAQATARFPGLRAQLHRRVGELSGGSARLLQTLLLLHADTAFSLFDEPFSGVMPVHVEMLAEELLRLKHRKGLLITDHRYAAVLPLCDVVYLLHQGRLLTLEGDVREQLRDHGYLAT
;
A
#
# COMPACT_ATOMS: atom_id res chain seq x y z
N MET A 1 21.16 15.69 17.51
CA MET A 1 19.97 14.94 17.08
C MET A 1 18.84 15.97 16.86
N LYS A 2 18.51 16.30 15.62
CA LYS A 2 17.34 17.15 15.34
C LYS A 2 16.09 16.27 15.49
N THR A 3 15.26 16.58 16.47
CA THR A 3 13.95 15.98 16.67
C THR A 3 13.16 16.10 15.37
N ALA A 4 12.69 14.96 14.85
CA ALA A 4 11.76 14.95 13.71
C ALA A 4 10.56 15.85 14.05
N PRO A 5 10.05 16.66 13.13
CA PRO A 5 8.86 17.44 13.38
C PRO A 5 7.72 16.48 13.71
N VAL A 6 7.17 16.59 14.90
CA VAL A 6 5.91 15.96 15.28
C VAL A 6 4.87 16.52 14.31
N LEU A 7 4.41 15.70 13.37
CA LEU A 7 3.28 16.05 12.52
C LEU A 7 2.08 16.22 13.45
N ASN A 8 1.61 17.44 13.59
CA ASN A 8 0.57 17.81 14.55
C ASN A 8 -0.75 17.10 14.18
N PRO A 9 -1.35 16.28 15.04
CA PRO A 9 -2.42 15.35 14.66
C PRO A 9 -3.83 15.95 14.71
N THR A 10 -4.02 17.25 14.57
CA THR A 10 -5.34 17.90 14.73
C THR A 10 -6.18 17.96 13.45
N GLY A 11 -5.77 17.26 12.37
CA GLY A 11 -6.52 17.20 11.12
C GLY A 11 -6.08 16.05 10.23
N PRO A 12 -6.81 15.79 9.13
CA PRO A 12 -6.41 14.76 8.19
C PRO A 12 -5.05 15.10 7.56
N GLN A 13 -4.12 14.13 7.60
CA GLN A 13 -2.83 14.26 6.94
C GLN A 13 -2.98 13.94 5.45
N VAL A 14 -2.14 14.56 4.62
CA VAL A 14 -2.18 14.40 3.16
C VAL A 14 -0.80 14.00 2.65
N LEU A 15 -0.73 12.86 1.98
CA LEU A 15 0.41 12.43 1.18
C LEU A 15 0.16 12.87 -0.26
N GLU A 16 1.10 13.59 -0.83
CA GLU A 16 1.10 14.01 -2.24
C GLU A 16 2.39 13.59 -2.91
N ALA A 17 2.25 13.05 -4.11
CA ALA A 17 3.36 12.75 -4.99
C ALA A 17 3.11 13.44 -6.33
N ASP A 18 4.03 14.30 -6.75
CA ASP A 18 3.85 15.19 -7.90
C ASP A 18 5.07 15.18 -8.82
N GLY A 19 4.81 15.37 -10.12
CA GLY A 19 5.84 15.47 -11.14
C GLY A 19 6.62 14.18 -11.40
N ILE A 20 6.13 13.02 -10.95
CA ILE A 20 6.88 11.77 -11.10
C ILE A 20 7.02 11.41 -12.58
N ARG A 21 8.29 11.30 -13.03
CA ARG A 21 8.66 10.86 -14.37
C ARG A 21 9.68 9.75 -14.26
N ILE A 22 9.41 8.62 -14.91
CA ILE A 22 10.32 7.47 -14.95
C ILE A 22 10.34 6.88 -16.35
N ALA A 23 11.53 6.63 -16.86
CA ALA A 23 11.74 5.96 -18.12
C ALA A 23 12.78 4.84 -17.98
N PHE A 24 12.61 3.77 -18.73
CA PHE A 24 13.56 2.67 -18.86
C PHE A 24 13.91 2.46 -20.33
N GLY A 25 15.19 2.47 -20.65
CA GLY A 25 15.67 2.29 -22.03
C GLY A 25 15.04 3.28 -23.02
N GLY A 26 14.80 4.53 -22.61
CA GLY A 26 14.17 5.55 -23.44
C GLY A 26 12.62 5.47 -23.52
N ARG A 27 12.00 4.43 -22.96
CA ARG A 27 10.54 4.30 -22.93
C ARG A 27 9.99 4.88 -21.62
N ALA A 28 9.12 5.86 -21.71
CA ALA A 28 8.42 6.42 -20.54
C ALA A 28 7.48 5.36 -19.94
N VAL A 29 7.64 5.11 -18.63
CA VAL A 29 6.79 4.23 -17.82
C VAL A 29 5.83 5.06 -16.98
N LEU A 30 6.32 6.17 -16.40
CA LEU A 30 5.52 7.16 -15.69
C LEU A 30 5.79 8.54 -16.28
N ALA A 31 4.73 9.28 -16.64
CA ALA A 31 4.80 10.54 -17.35
C ALA A 31 4.02 11.63 -16.60
N ASN A 32 4.71 12.36 -15.73
CA ASN A 32 4.15 13.47 -14.97
C ASN A 32 2.95 13.06 -14.08
N ILE A 33 3.19 12.07 -13.19
CA ILE A 33 2.16 11.56 -12.30
C ILE A 33 1.90 12.54 -11.15
N TYR A 34 0.62 12.78 -10.86
CA TYR A 34 0.14 13.36 -9.62
C TYR A 34 -0.73 12.35 -8.87
N LEU A 35 -0.41 12.09 -7.60
CA LEU A 35 -1.13 11.16 -6.71
C LEU A 35 -1.38 11.86 -5.38
N ARG A 36 -2.58 11.69 -4.82
CA ARG A 36 -2.95 12.20 -3.50
C ARG A 36 -3.64 11.12 -2.67
N VAL A 37 -3.22 10.97 -1.41
CA VAL A 37 -3.83 10.08 -0.42
C VAL A 37 -4.04 10.87 0.86
N GLN A 38 -5.20 10.76 1.48
CA GLN A 38 -5.51 11.42 2.75
C GLN A 38 -5.75 10.37 3.84
N THR A 39 -5.36 10.67 5.08
CA THR A 39 -5.76 9.81 6.21
C THR A 39 -7.28 9.71 6.31
N GLY A 40 -7.80 8.54 6.62
CA GLY A 40 -9.23 8.24 6.57
C GLY A 40 -9.72 7.71 5.22
N GLN A 41 -8.85 7.65 4.20
CA GLN A 41 -9.22 7.17 2.86
C GLN A 41 -8.47 5.89 2.48
N ILE A 42 -9.15 5.06 1.68
CA ILE A 42 -8.56 3.99 0.90
C ILE A 42 -8.54 4.43 -0.56
N VAL A 43 -7.37 4.51 -1.14
CA VAL A 43 -7.14 4.87 -2.54
C VAL A 43 -6.74 3.60 -3.31
N GLY A 44 -7.48 3.27 -4.34
CA GLY A 44 -7.17 2.17 -5.26
C GLY A 44 -6.30 2.67 -6.41
N LEU A 45 -5.17 2.01 -6.64
CA LEU A 45 -4.33 2.24 -7.81
C LEU A 45 -4.44 1.04 -8.75
N LEU A 46 -5.25 1.17 -9.78
CA LEU A 46 -5.50 0.13 -10.77
C LEU A 46 -4.64 0.34 -12.02
N GLY A 47 -4.51 -0.68 -12.83
CA GLY A 47 -3.73 -0.65 -14.06
C GLY A 47 -3.28 -2.06 -14.46
N ARG A 48 -3.05 -2.27 -15.76
CA ARG A 48 -2.61 -3.57 -16.30
C ARG A 48 -1.26 -4.00 -15.70
N ASN A 49 -0.96 -5.28 -15.77
CA ASN A 49 0.37 -5.77 -15.39
C ASN A 49 1.44 -5.09 -16.25
N GLY A 50 2.53 -4.66 -15.61
CA GLY A 50 3.58 -3.90 -16.28
C GLY A 50 3.28 -2.41 -16.52
N SER A 51 2.13 -1.88 -16.08
CA SER A 51 1.81 -0.46 -16.25
C SER A 51 2.66 0.50 -15.41
N GLY A 52 3.39 0.00 -14.40
CA GLY A 52 4.26 0.81 -13.55
C GLY A 52 3.73 1.07 -12.12
N LYS A 53 2.66 0.38 -11.67
CA LYS A 53 2.10 0.55 -10.32
C LYS A 53 3.15 0.37 -9.21
N SER A 54 3.87 -0.76 -9.20
CA SER A 54 4.94 -1.03 -8.22
C SER A 54 6.06 0.00 -8.31
N VAL A 55 6.41 0.44 -9.53
CA VAL A 55 7.39 1.50 -9.75
C VAL A 55 6.93 2.81 -9.10
N LEU A 56 5.65 3.16 -9.24
CA LEU A 56 5.06 4.33 -8.61
C LEU A 56 5.11 4.23 -7.07
N LEU A 57 4.66 3.09 -6.50
CA LEU A 57 4.70 2.88 -5.05
C LEU A 57 6.13 2.94 -4.49
N GLN A 58 7.09 2.29 -5.15
CA GLN A 58 8.52 2.34 -4.78
C GLN A 58 9.08 3.76 -4.80
N THR A 59 8.67 4.57 -5.78
CA THR A 59 9.09 5.96 -5.90
C THR A 59 8.51 6.82 -4.77
N VAL A 60 7.21 6.66 -4.50
CA VAL A 60 6.53 7.37 -3.40
C VAL A 60 7.15 7.01 -2.04
N PHE A 61 7.51 5.75 -1.83
CA PHE A 61 8.18 5.29 -0.62
C PHE A 61 9.65 5.76 -0.55
N GLY A 62 10.28 6.04 -1.68
CA GLY A 62 11.68 6.41 -1.79
C GLY A 62 12.64 5.24 -1.95
N ALA A 63 12.14 4.02 -2.13
CA ALA A 63 12.95 2.84 -2.45
C ALA A 63 13.54 2.90 -3.87
N ARG A 64 12.93 3.71 -4.74
CA ARG A 64 13.42 3.99 -6.09
C ARG A 64 13.73 5.47 -6.21
N ALA A 65 15.01 5.79 -6.45
CA ALA A 65 15.42 7.16 -6.71
C ALA A 65 14.98 7.60 -8.11
N THR A 66 14.54 8.84 -8.22
CA THR A 66 14.33 9.55 -9.47
C THR A 66 14.65 11.02 -9.27
N ALA A 67 15.16 11.68 -10.31
CA ALA A 67 15.44 13.12 -10.26
C ALA A 67 14.13 13.94 -10.30
N ASP A 68 13.09 13.39 -10.94
CA ASP A 68 11.81 14.05 -11.18
C ASP A 68 10.73 13.43 -10.29
N ALA A 69 10.73 13.77 -9.02
CA ALA A 69 9.63 13.44 -8.10
C ALA A 69 9.63 14.37 -6.89
N SER A 70 8.46 14.88 -6.55
CA SER A 70 8.22 15.60 -5.31
C SER A 70 7.22 14.80 -4.47
N VAL A 71 7.69 14.20 -3.36
CA VAL A 71 6.80 13.52 -2.41
C VAL A 71 6.75 14.31 -1.11
N ARG A 72 5.55 14.66 -0.70
CA ARG A 72 5.28 15.53 0.45
C ARG A 72 4.23 14.91 1.35
N ILE A 73 4.38 15.13 2.65
CA ILE A 73 3.31 14.90 3.64
C ILE A 73 3.03 16.25 4.31
N ASN A 74 1.79 16.70 4.22
CA ASN A 74 1.35 18.02 4.71
C ASN A 74 2.25 19.16 4.17
N GLY A 75 2.58 19.11 2.87
CA GLY A 75 3.44 20.09 2.19
C GLY A 75 4.94 19.94 2.45
N GLN A 76 5.37 19.09 3.39
CA GLN A 76 6.79 18.88 3.69
C GLN A 76 7.36 17.71 2.89
N HIS A 77 8.52 17.90 2.26
CA HIS A 77 9.24 16.83 1.56
C HIS A 77 9.66 15.70 2.48
N VAL A 78 9.37 14.46 2.10
CA VAL A 78 9.58 13.26 2.94
C VAL A 78 10.37 12.14 2.27
N VAL A 79 10.84 12.32 1.05
CA VAL A 79 11.62 11.30 0.34
C VAL A 79 13.11 11.41 0.69
N PRO A 80 13.76 10.28 0.98
CA PRO A 80 13.18 8.93 1.13
C PRO A 80 12.42 8.77 2.46
N ALA A 81 11.18 8.28 2.36
CA ALA A 81 10.27 8.18 3.51
C ALA A 81 10.75 7.18 4.60
N PHE A 82 11.55 6.16 4.20
CA PHE A 82 12.11 5.19 5.15
C PHE A 82 13.11 5.80 6.17
N HIS A 83 13.62 7.01 5.91
CA HIS A 83 14.43 7.75 6.88
C HIS A 83 13.61 8.45 7.97
N ARG A 84 12.27 8.41 7.87
CA ARG A 84 11.35 9.05 8.81
C ARG A 84 10.31 8.05 9.33
N PRO A 85 10.64 7.25 10.36
CA PRO A 85 9.73 6.29 10.96
C PRO A 85 8.41 6.97 11.39
N GLY A 86 7.31 6.24 11.28
CA GLY A 86 5.98 6.74 11.65
C GLY A 86 5.23 7.50 10.55
N LEU A 87 5.87 7.83 9.43
CA LEU A 87 5.18 8.53 8.33
C LEU A 87 4.48 7.56 7.37
N LEU A 88 5.26 6.62 6.83
CA LEU A 88 4.83 5.81 5.70
C LEU A 88 5.49 4.43 5.80
N ASN A 89 4.72 3.39 5.52
CA ASN A 89 5.27 2.05 5.29
C ASN A 89 4.84 1.51 3.92
N TYR A 90 5.54 0.47 3.46
CA TYR A 90 5.33 -0.10 2.14
C TYR A 90 5.42 -1.63 2.20
N LEU A 91 4.40 -2.30 1.67
CA LEU A 91 4.41 -3.72 1.40
C LEU A 91 4.76 -3.93 -0.08
N PRO A 92 5.96 -4.42 -0.42
CA PRO A 92 6.32 -4.74 -1.80
C PRO A 92 5.59 -5.99 -2.29
N GLN A 93 5.54 -6.19 -3.60
CA GLN A 93 5.00 -7.41 -4.19
C GLN A 93 5.81 -8.64 -3.75
N GLU A 94 7.10 -8.48 -3.60
CA GLU A 94 8.01 -9.51 -3.09
C GLU A 94 7.89 -9.69 -1.57
N GLN A 95 8.49 -10.75 -1.04
CA GLN A 95 8.49 -11.01 0.39
C GLN A 95 9.28 -9.95 1.15
N LEU A 96 8.60 -9.20 2.04
CA LEU A 96 9.19 -8.13 2.84
C LEU A 96 10.07 -8.67 3.98
N LEU A 97 9.62 -9.73 4.66
CA LEU A 97 10.27 -10.23 5.86
C LEU A 97 11.16 -11.44 5.56
N PRO A 98 12.38 -11.51 6.13
CA PRO A 98 13.26 -12.66 5.99
C PRO A 98 12.58 -13.97 6.43
N PRO A 99 12.73 -15.07 5.67
CA PRO A 99 12.12 -16.36 6.00
C PRO A 99 12.50 -16.93 7.36
N SER A 100 13.72 -16.64 7.82
CA SER A 100 14.25 -17.09 9.12
C SER A 100 13.66 -16.38 10.33
N LEU A 101 12.99 -15.25 10.11
CA LEU A 101 12.45 -14.43 11.18
C LEU A 101 11.23 -15.08 11.82
N SER A 102 11.16 -15.15 13.16
CA SER A 102 9.93 -15.58 13.83
C SER A 102 8.84 -14.51 13.72
N LEU A 103 7.57 -14.90 13.75
CA LEU A 103 6.45 -13.95 13.66
C LEU A 103 6.48 -12.92 14.80
N ARG A 104 6.90 -13.35 16.00
CA ARG A 104 7.08 -12.44 17.16
C ARG A 104 8.19 -11.42 16.94
N GLN A 105 9.32 -11.82 16.32
CA GLN A 105 10.40 -10.91 15.98
C GLN A 105 9.96 -9.91 14.92
N ALA A 106 9.23 -10.36 13.89
CA ALA A 106 8.66 -9.50 12.86
C ALA A 106 7.75 -8.42 13.46
N ALA A 107 6.84 -8.80 14.35
CA ALA A 107 5.95 -7.87 15.03
C ALA A 107 6.72 -6.86 15.92
N ARG A 108 7.76 -7.31 16.62
CA ARG A 108 8.62 -6.43 17.45
C ARG A 108 9.37 -5.41 16.59
N LEU A 109 9.91 -5.82 15.44
CA LEU A 109 10.62 -4.92 14.51
C LEU A 109 9.69 -3.79 14.03
N LEU A 110 8.42 -4.12 13.76
CA LEU A 110 7.41 -3.17 13.31
C LEU A 110 6.67 -2.47 14.46
N ARG A 111 7.02 -2.80 15.72
CA ARG A 111 6.36 -2.28 16.94
C ARG A 111 4.86 -2.53 16.96
N VAL A 112 4.43 -3.72 16.52
CA VAL A 112 3.02 -4.12 16.42
C VAL A 112 2.69 -5.15 17.48
N ASP A 113 1.53 -5.01 18.11
CA ASP A 113 0.95 -6.07 18.93
C ASP A 113 0.43 -7.19 18.01
N LEU A 114 1.18 -8.29 17.97
CA LEU A 114 0.88 -9.43 17.13
C LEU A 114 -0.45 -10.09 17.48
N ALA A 115 -0.82 -10.11 18.75
CA ALA A 115 -2.07 -10.70 19.21
C ALA A 115 -3.26 -9.87 18.72
N GLN A 116 -3.15 -8.55 18.79
CA GLN A 116 -4.15 -7.62 18.27
C GLN A 116 -4.24 -7.71 16.72
N ALA A 117 -3.11 -7.68 16.03
CA ALA A 117 -3.07 -7.73 14.56
C ALA A 117 -3.67 -9.03 13.99
N THR A 118 -3.59 -10.14 14.74
CA THR A 118 -4.10 -11.44 14.30
C THR A 118 -5.41 -11.85 14.99
N ALA A 119 -6.01 -10.99 15.80
CA ALA A 119 -7.17 -11.33 16.63
C ALA A 119 -8.36 -11.89 15.82
N ARG A 120 -8.58 -11.33 14.64
CA ARG A 120 -9.66 -11.74 13.73
C ARG A 120 -9.29 -12.91 12.80
N PHE A 121 -8.05 -13.40 12.84
CA PHE A 121 -7.51 -14.44 11.96
C PHE A 121 -7.08 -15.68 12.75
N PRO A 122 -8.02 -16.53 13.24
CA PRO A 122 -7.70 -17.64 14.13
C PRO A 122 -6.73 -18.65 13.51
N GLY A 123 -6.85 -18.93 12.19
CA GLY A 123 -5.93 -19.81 11.48
C GLY A 123 -4.49 -19.27 11.41
N LEU A 124 -4.31 -17.95 11.33
CA LEU A 124 -3.00 -17.33 11.41
C LEU A 124 -2.50 -17.28 12.86
N ARG A 125 -3.41 -16.98 13.80
CA ARG A 125 -3.10 -16.93 15.24
C ARG A 125 -2.57 -18.27 15.77
N ALA A 126 -3.08 -19.39 15.28
CA ALA A 126 -2.60 -20.72 15.63
C ALA A 126 -1.13 -20.98 15.18
N GLN A 127 -0.62 -20.19 14.26
CA GLN A 127 0.72 -20.34 13.67
C GLN A 127 1.76 -19.35 14.25
N LEU A 128 1.44 -18.57 15.28
CA LEU A 128 2.32 -17.52 15.84
C LEU A 128 3.65 -18.03 16.41
N HIS A 129 3.79 -19.34 16.64
CA HIS A 129 5.04 -19.97 17.05
C HIS A 129 6.01 -20.23 15.88
N ARG A 130 5.55 -20.12 14.65
CA ARG A 130 6.32 -20.41 13.43
C ARG A 130 7.26 -19.26 13.03
N ARG A 131 8.10 -19.55 12.02
CA ARG A 131 8.88 -18.57 11.26
C ARG A 131 8.12 -18.15 10.01
N VAL A 132 8.49 -17.00 9.46
CA VAL A 132 7.86 -16.48 8.23
C VAL A 132 7.93 -17.48 7.07
N GLY A 133 9.09 -18.14 6.88
CA GLY A 133 9.30 -19.12 5.81
C GLY A 133 8.56 -20.44 5.99
N GLU A 134 7.95 -20.70 7.15
CA GLU A 134 7.13 -21.89 7.42
C GLU A 134 5.65 -21.66 7.12
N LEU A 135 5.27 -20.42 6.79
CA LEU A 135 3.92 -20.08 6.36
C LEU A 135 3.75 -20.39 4.87
N SER A 136 2.51 -20.69 4.45
CA SER A 136 2.20 -20.64 3.02
C SER A 136 2.37 -19.21 2.50
N GLY A 137 2.64 -19.04 1.20
CA GLY A 137 2.80 -17.70 0.60
C GLY A 137 1.65 -16.76 0.91
N GLY A 138 0.40 -17.23 0.81
CA GLY A 138 -0.78 -16.45 1.14
C GLY A 138 -0.90 -16.10 2.64
N SER A 139 -0.52 -17.02 3.54
CA SER A 139 -0.48 -16.73 4.99
C SER A 139 0.63 -15.75 5.34
N ALA A 140 1.80 -15.85 4.70
CA ALA A 140 2.89 -14.91 4.86
C ALA A 140 2.48 -13.51 4.35
N ARG A 141 1.82 -13.45 3.20
CA ARG A 141 1.29 -12.20 2.62
C ARG A 141 0.29 -11.54 3.55
N LEU A 142 -0.71 -12.30 4.01
CA LEU A 142 -1.71 -11.84 4.97
C LEU A 142 -1.06 -11.29 6.24
N LEU A 143 -0.12 -12.03 6.84
CA LEU A 143 0.60 -11.59 8.04
C LEU A 143 1.32 -10.25 7.80
N GLN A 144 2.09 -10.15 6.71
CA GLN A 144 2.85 -8.94 6.39
C GLN A 144 1.93 -7.74 6.19
N THR A 145 0.80 -7.93 5.49
CA THR A 145 -0.23 -6.89 5.33
C THR A 145 -0.78 -6.44 6.68
N LEU A 146 -1.15 -7.38 7.55
CA LEU A 146 -1.69 -7.07 8.89
C LEU A 146 -0.66 -6.34 9.75
N LEU A 147 0.59 -6.78 9.76
CA LEU A 147 1.64 -6.11 10.52
C LEU A 147 1.83 -4.66 10.07
N LEU A 148 1.91 -4.40 8.77
CA LEU A 148 2.05 -3.03 8.25
C LEU A 148 0.78 -2.20 8.45
N LEU A 149 -0.40 -2.81 8.34
CA LEU A 149 -1.67 -2.14 8.60
C LEU A 149 -1.81 -1.69 10.05
N HIS A 150 -1.35 -2.51 11.02
CA HIS A 150 -1.38 -2.22 12.44
C HIS A 150 -0.18 -1.39 12.94
N ALA A 151 0.88 -1.24 12.13
CA ALA A 151 2.02 -0.40 12.48
C ALA A 151 1.59 1.06 12.62
N ASP A 152 2.22 1.76 13.56
CA ASP A 152 1.95 3.19 13.83
C ASP A 152 2.60 4.08 12.76
N THR A 153 1.90 4.22 11.63
CA THR A 153 2.28 5.08 10.51
C THR A 153 1.06 5.84 10.00
N ALA A 154 1.27 7.06 9.49
CA ALA A 154 0.19 7.86 8.92
C ALA A 154 -0.35 7.30 7.59
N PHE A 155 0.52 6.65 6.82
CA PHE A 155 0.16 6.06 5.53
C PHE A 155 0.71 4.64 5.39
N SER A 156 0.01 3.81 4.60
CA SER A 156 0.49 2.49 4.18
C SER A 156 0.25 2.29 2.69
N LEU A 157 1.30 1.87 1.99
CA LEU A 157 1.25 1.51 0.57
C LEU A 157 1.27 -0.01 0.47
N PHE A 158 0.28 -0.60 -0.18
CA PHE A 158 0.16 -2.05 -0.33
C PHE A 158 0.19 -2.44 -1.81
N ASP A 159 1.24 -3.13 -2.20
CA ASP A 159 1.40 -3.67 -3.56
C ASP A 159 0.91 -5.11 -3.60
N GLU A 160 -0.30 -5.35 -4.08
CA GLU A 160 -1.01 -6.62 -4.16
C GLU A 160 -1.21 -7.35 -2.80
N PRO A 161 -1.85 -6.72 -1.80
CA PRO A 161 -2.02 -7.33 -0.47
C PRO A 161 -2.88 -8.60 -0.47
N PHE A 162 -3.73 -8.80 -1.47
CA PHE A 162 -4.59 -9.98 -1.59
C PHE A 162 -3.98 -11.13 -2.40
N SER A 163 -2.78 -10.93 -2.97
CA SER A 163 -2.14 -11.95 -3.82
C SER A 163 -1.86 -13.24 -3.05
N GLY A 164 -2.34 -14.37 -3.59
CA GLY A 164 -2.19 -15.71 -2.96
C GLY A 164 -2.97 -15.93 -1.67
N VAL A 165 -3.69 -14.92 -1.17
CA VAL A 165 -4.52 -15.02 0.04
C VAL A 165 -5.79 -15.82 -0.26
N MET A 166 -6.18 -16.71 0.65
CA MET A 166 -7.40 -17.53 0.52
C MET A 166 -8.65 -16.63 0.50
N PRO A 167 -9.70 -16.98 -0.28
CA PRO A 167 -10.90 -16.14 -0.43
C PRO A 167 -11.52 -15.70 0.90
N VAL A 168 -11.68 -16.59 1.86
CA VAL A 168 -12.22 -16.27 3.19
C VAL A 168 -11.37 -15.21 3.92
N HIS A 169 -10.06 -15.25 3.77
CA HIS A 169 -9.16 -14.28 4.38
C HIS A 169 -9.12 -12.96 3.60
N VAL A 170 -9.45 -12.96 2.30
CA VAL A 170 -9.60 -11.72 1.51
C VAL A 170 -10.73 -10.87 2.05
N GLU A 171 -11.89 -11.48 2.31
CA GLU A 171 -13.05 -10.79 2.88
C GLU A 171 -12.72 -10.23 4.29
N MET A 172 -12.13 -11.05 5.14
CA MET A 172 -11.72 -10.63 6.49
C MET A 172 -10.67 -9.51 6.46
N LEU A 173 -9.71 -9.56 5.53
CA LEU A 173 -8.71 -8.50 5.35
C LEU A 173 -9.35 -7.21 4.82
N ALA A 174 -10.30 -7.32 3.90
CA ALA A 174 -11.06 -6.19 3.38
C ALA A 174 -11.82 -5.45 4.52
N GLU A 175 -12.49 -6.20 5.39
CA GLU A 175 -13.12 -5.63 6.59
C GLU A 175 -12.12 -4.97 7.53
N GLU A 176 -10.93 -5.57 7.71
CA GLU A 176 -9.89 -5.02 8.57
C GLU A 176 -9.30 -3.72 8.02
N LEU A 177 -9.13 -3.62 6.68
CA LEU A 177 -8.73 -2.40 6.00
C LEU A 177 -9.75 -1.28 6.21
N LEU A 178 -11.05 -1.57 6.03
CA LEU A 178 -12.15 -0.63 6.29
C LEU A 178 -12.20 -0.20 7.75
N ARG A 179 -11.98 -1.13 8.68
CA ARG A 179 -11.99 -0.84 10.12
C ARG A 179 -10.84 0.09 10.53
N LEU A 180 -9.68 -0.03 9.89
CA LEU A 180 -8.48 0.73 10.28
C LEU A 180 -8.23 1.97 9.41
N LYS A 181 -8.97 2.17 8.31
CA LYS A 181 -8.77 3.34 7.43
C LYS A 181 -8.88 4.68 8.16
N HIS A 182 -9.72 4.77 9.22
CA HIS A 182 -9.88 6.02 9.98
C HIS A 182 -8.60 6.47 10.69
N ARG A 183 -7.61 5.57 10.88
CA ARG A 183 -6.34 5.84 11.57
C ARG A 183 -5.23 6.25 10.63
N LYS A 184 -5.33 5.91 9.31
CA LYS A 184 -4.29 6.16 8.32
C LYS A 184 -4.84 6.28 6.91
N GLY A 185 -4.04 6.81 5.99
CA GLY A 185 -4.32 6.76 4.55
C GLY A 185 -3.76 5.48 3.95
N LEU A 186 -4.56 4.79 3.13
CA LEU A 186 -4.18 3.53 2.49
C LEU A 186 -4.13 3.72 0.97
N LEU A 187 -3.03 3.30 0.34
CA LEU A 187 -2.91 3.19 -1.12
C LEU A 187 -2.72 1.72 -1.46
N ILE A 188 -3.68 1.15 -2.19
CA ILE A 188 -3.73 -0.29 -2.49
C ILE A 188 -3.70 -0.51 -3.99
N THR A 189 -2.82 -1.36 -4.47
CA THR A 189 -2.86 -1.91 -5.83
C THR A 189 -3.07 -3.41 -5.76
N ASP A 190 -3.96 -3.93 -6.59
CA ASP A 190 -4.16 -5.37 -6.72
C ASP A 190 -4.80 -5.67 -8.10
N HIS A 191 -4.51 -6.85 -8.64
CA HIS A 191 -5.17 -7.35 -9.84
C HIS A 191 -6.56 -7.92 -9.55
N ARG A 192 -6.88 -8.18 -8.29
CA ARG A 192 -8.21 -8.61 -7.80
C ARG A 192 -9.13 -7.40 -7.60
N TYR A 193 -9.39 -6.66 -8.68
CA TYR A 193 -10.17 -5.41 -8.63
C TYR A 193 -11.54 -5.57 -7.96
N ALA A 194 -12.18 -6.74 -8.08
CA ALA A 194 -13.45 -7.03 -7.43
C ALA A 194 -13.36 -6.98 -5.89
N ALA A 195 -12.20 -7.28 -5.32
CA ALA A 195 -11.96 -7.16 -3.88
C ALA A 195 -11.55 -5.73 -3.48
N VAL A 196 -10.88 -4.99 -4.37
CA VAL A 196 -10.35 -3.65 -4.07
C VAL A 196 -11.39 -2.55 -4.27
N LEU A 197 -12.12 -2.55 -5.39
CA LEU A 197 -13.04 -1.47 -5.74
C LEU A 197 -14.07 -1.13 -4.65
N PRO A 198 -14.71 -2.11 -3.98
CA PRO A 198 -15.69 -1.81 -2.93
C PRO A 198 -15.09 -1.13 -1.69
N LEU A 199 -13.76 -1.16 -1.53
CA LEU A 199 -13.07 -0.56 -0.39
C LEU A 199 -12.68 0.89 -0.63
N CYS A 200 -12.56 1.30 -1.92
CA CYS A 200 -11.94 2.54 -2.30
C CYS A 200 -12.86 3.75 -2.15
N ASP A 201 -12.37 4.81 -1.53
CA ASP A 201 -12.97 6.13 -1.54
C ASP A 201 -12.56 6.92 -2.80
N VAL A 202 -11.37 6.63 -3.35
CA VAL A 202 -10.84 7.21 -4.60
C VAL A 202 -10.19 6.09 -5.43
N VAL A 203 -10.36 6.14 -6.74
CA VAL A 203 -9.76 5.18 -7.66
C VAL A 203 -8.94 5.91 -8.71
N TYR A 204 -7.68 5.52 -8.84
CA TYR A 204 -6.79 5.91 -9.92
C TYR A 204 -6.56 4.75 -10.88
N LEU A 205 -6.56 5.05 -12.18
CA LEU A 205 -6.15 4.12 -13.22
C LEU A 205 -4.81 4.57 -13.83
N LEU A 206 -3.78 3.75 -13.69
CA LEU A 206 -2.51 3.96 -14.37
C LEU A 206 -2.58 3.35 -15.78
N HIS A 207 -2.76 4.21 -16.77
CA HIS A 207 -2.92 3.85 -18.17
C HIS A 207 -1.90 4.59 -19.04
N GLN A 208 -1.11 3.86 -19.82
CA GLN A 208 -0.10 4.40 -20.75
C GLN A 208 0.82 5.46 -20.11
N GLY A 209 1.28 5.21 -18.88
CA GLY A 209 2.17 6.08 -18.14
C GLY A 209 1.52 7.33 -17.53
N ARG A 210 0.20 7.49 -17.64
CA ARG A 210 -0.57 8.57 -17.03
C ARG A 210 -1.48 8.04 -15.93
N LEU A 211 -1.76 8.87 -14.94
CA LEU A 211 -2.70 8.57 -13.87
C LEU A 211 -4.01 9.29 -14.13
N LEU A 212 -5.08 8.52 -14.26
CA LEU A 212 -6.44 9.03 -14.45
C LEU A 212 -7.21 8.85 -13.14
N THR A 213 -7.88 9.89 -12.68
CA THR A 213 -8.86 9.78 -11.58
C THR A 213 -10.18 9.27 -12.18
N LEU A 214 -10.72 8.18 -11.63
CA LEU A 214 -11.99 7.64 -12.06
C LEU A 214 -13.10 8.15 -11.12
N GLU A 215 -14.16 8.72 -11.70
CA GLU A 215 -15.29 9.31 -10.97
C GLU A 215 -16.61 8.78 -11.53
N GLY A 216 -17.65 8.70 -10.70
CA GLY A 216 -18.97 8.18 -11.13
C GLY A 216 -18.97 6.67 -11.32
N ASP A 217 -19.39 6.15 -12.49
CA ASP A 217 -19.35 4.70 -12.75
C ASP A 217 -17.91 4.25 -13.12
N VAL A 218 -17.17 3.92 -12.07
CA VAL A 218 -15.78 3.43 -12.16
C VAL A 218 -15.69 2.15 -13.00
N ARG A 219 -16.71 1.28 -12.94
CA ARG A 219 -16.69 0.01 -13.69
C ARG A 219 -16.84 0.24 -15.19
N GLU A 220 -17.69 1.16 -15.60
CA GLU A 220 -17.86 1.55 -17.00
C GLU A 220 -16.54 2.13 -17.53
N GLN A 221 -15.96 3.11 -16.86
CA GLN A 221 -14.68 3.69 -17.26
C GLN A 221 -13.55 2.66 -17.34
N LEU A 222 -13.51 1.67 -16.43
CA LEU A 222 -12.54 0.58 -16.51
C LEU A 222 -12.75 -0.32 -17.74
N ARG A 223 -14.01 -0.51 -18.22
CA ARG A 223 -14.29 -1.21 -19.48
C ARG A 223 -13.84 -0.39 -20.67
N ASP A 224 -14.13 0.90 -20.72
CA ASP A 224 -13.77 1.82 -21.81
C ASP A 224 -12.25 1.86 -22.00
N HIS A 225 -11.49 1.78 -20.93
CA HIS A 225 -10.03 1.68 -20.97
C HIS A 225 -9.51 0.24 -21.21
N GLY A 226 -10.40 -0.73 -21.46
CA GLY A 226 -10.03 -2.12 -21.69
C GLY A 226 -9.39 -2.83 -20.50
N TYR A 227 -9.71 -2.35 -19.28
CA TYR A 227 -9.22 -2.95 -18.05
C TYR A 227 -10.11 -4.09 -17.56
N LEU A 228 -11.42 -3.98 -17.76
CA LEU A 228 -12.39 -5.04 -17.52
C LEU A 228 -12.89 -5.59 -18.87
N ALA A 229 -13.18 -6.89 -18.89
CA ALA A 229 -13.91 -7.48 -20.01
C ALA A 229 -15.35 -6.91 -20.05
N THR A 230 -15.88 -6.77 -21.26
CA THR A 230 -17.28 -6.41 -21.51
C THR A 230 -18.22 -7.47 -20.95
#